data_4a1d7adcd6c3c8043655fde5f9516513
#
_entry.id   4a1d7adcd6c3c8043655fde5f9516513
#
_cell.length_a   1.000
_cell.length_b   1.000
_cell.length_c   1.000
_cell.angle_alpha   90.00
_cell.angle_beta   90.00
_cell.angle_gamma   90.00
#
_symmetry.space_group_name_H-M   'P 1'
#
loop_
_entity.id
_entity.type
_entity.pdbx_description
1 polymer ?
#
loop_
_entity_poly.entity_id
_entity_poly.type
_entity_poly.pdbx_seq_one_letter_code
_entity_poly.pdbx_strand_id
1 'polypeptide(L)'
;SGEFHSFWHTLDERTAGAKLSKDDAIKLAQDWIRANKQIDFSAWRLVSAQSENPPNRVDHTFIWEQITPLAGGPKADDTAFKRIEIHVRGDQVSEYRTYVKLPEQWVLDAEHENVLNVLQKVWPYLFFIGVAVFALVGYFRNLKSPAAASIPWRKIIWCGIVACLAFITSAACNWPATLNSYKTEIPFNAFVGTIAIGWLIVGGFALTGITFLFGLGWFFWTRAGNADKAPGWMNRSRNYYRDAFVFTLAGGATWIGFQHLVSFLTQKLTGASAETVTFPQFDSLSPAAQSIAGTLLAAFATTAIISTLGGFVAVYVRSRLLQALLLIGVTLADMGSGETGLTFVVTFLFTLLKLYVIWWIILKIIRHNLLGLFLLVAAISLLDAGTSLIAQPNTYLRNNGVIVLGVLALLLLWLFAAWLRRPGDATSVPVVTN
;
A
#
# COMPACT_ATOMS: atom_id res chain seq x y z
N SER A 1 -8.69 -17.91 -12.95
CA SER A 1 -8.99 -19.33 -13.20
C SER A 1 -9.53 -20.04 -11.96
N GLY A 2 -9.21 -19.57 -10.75
CA GLY A 2 -9.57 -20.24 -9.49
C GLY A 2 -8.69 -21.43 -9.14
N GLU A 3 -7.67 -21.70 -9.91
CA GLU A 3 -6.68 -22.72 -9.60
C GLU A 3 -5.66 -22.17 -8.61
N PHE A 4 -5.33 -22.95 -7.59
CA PHE A 4 -4.27 -22.56 -6.68
C PHE A 4 -2.89 -22.76 -7.33
N HIS A 5 -1.99 -21.80 -7.13
CA HIS A 5 -0.62 -21.85 -7.64
C HIS A 5 0.37 -22.42 -6.63
N SER A 6 0.09 -22.24 -5.37
CA SER A 6 0.91 -22.73 -4.27
C SER A 6 0.07 -22.96 -3.03
N PHE A 7 0.50 -23.88 -2.19
CA PHE A 7 0.08 -24.01 -0.82
C PHE A 7 1.26 -24.48 0.03
N TRP A 8 1.19 -24.22 1.32
CA TRP A 8 2.10 -24.81 2.30
C TRP A 8 1.35 -25.11 3.57
N HIS A 9 1.73 -26.24 4.18
CA HIS A 9 1.28 -26.69 5.47
C HIS A 9 2.50 -26.89 6.36
N THR A 10 2.69 -25.99 7.32
CA THR A 10 3.82 -26.04 8.23
C THR A 10 3.62 -27.14 9.25
N LEU A 11 4.54 -28.10 9.28
CA LEU A 11 4.59 -29.16 10.27
C LEU A 11 5.76 -28.91 11.24
N ASP A 12 5.52 -29.08 12.53
CA ASP A 12 6.59 -29.01 13.54
C ASP A 12 7.67 -30.06 13.23
N GLU A 13 8.95 -29.71 13.41
CA GLU A 13 10.07 -30.61 13.13
C GLU A 13 10.03 -31.90 13.96
N ARG A 14 9.44 -31.84 15.15
CA ARG A 14 9.29 -32.98 16.05
C ARG A 14 8.08 -33.86 15.73
N THR A 15 7.21 -33.42 14.82
CA THR A 15 6.04 -34.22 14.43
C THR A 15 6.50 -35.54 13.84
N ALA A 16 5.97 -36.63 14.37
CA ALA A 16 6.25 -37.96 13.85
C ALA A 16 5.62 -38.14 12.47
N GLY A 17 6.31 -38.84 11.58
CA GLY A 17 5.84 -39.16 10.23
C GLY A 17 6.52 -40.41 9.69
N ALA A 18 6.09 -40.88 8.53
CA ALA A 18 6.68 -42.02 7.88
C ALA A 18 8.13 -41.75 7.45
N LYS A 19 8.91 -42.81 7.32
CA LYS A 19 10.27 -42.78 6.76
C LYS A 19 10.22 -43.39 5.37
N LEU A 20 9.60 -42.71 4.42
CA LEU A 20 9.48 -43.18 3.06
C LEU A 20 10.85 -43.23 2.37
N SER A 21 10.99 -44.21 1.47
CA SER A 21 12.11 -44.20 0.54
C SER A 21 11.95 -43.02 -0.45
N LYS A 22 13.04 -42.60 -1.05
CA LYS A 22 13.02 -41.53 -2.06
C LYS A 22 12.06 -41.86 -3.23
N ASP A 23 12.06 -43.12 -3.67
CA ASP A 23 11.23 -43.55 -4.79
C ASP A 23 9.74 -43.60 -4.44
N ASP A 24 9.40 -44.00 -3.22
CA ASP A 24 8.01 -44.00 -2.75
C ASP A 24 7.51 -42.53 -2.54
N ALA A 25 8.36 -41.67 -2.04
CA ALA A 25 8.03 -40.27 -1.90
C ALA A 25 7.85 -39.57 -3.27
N ILE A 26 8.65 -39.91 -4.29
CA ILE A 26 8.45 -39.45 -5.67
C ILE A 26 7.08 -39.89 -6.21
N LYS A 27 6.70 -41.17 -6.02
CA LYS A 27 5.40 -41.68 -6.44
C LYS A 27 4.27 -40.89 -5.76
N LEU A 28 4.35 -40.74 -4.43
CA LEU A 28 3.37 -39.98 -3.65
C LEU A 28 3.22 -38.56 -4.18
N ALA A 29 4.33 -37.85 -4.44
CA ALA A 29 4.34 -36.50 -5.00
C ALA A 29 3.70 -36.44 -6.39
N GLN A 30 4.04 -37.38 -7.28
CA GLN A 30 3.47 -37.45 -8.63
C GLN A 30 1.98 -37.77 -8.62
N ASP A 31 1.53 -38.69 -7.78
CA ASP A 31 0.12 -39.05 -7.66
C ASP A 31 -0.69 -37.86 -7.12
N TRP A 32 -0.15 -37.16 -6.13
CA TRP A 32 -0.77 -35.95 -5.62
C TRP A 32 -0.90 -34.84 -6.69
N ILE A 33 0.17 -34.60 -7.47
CA ILE A 33 0.15 -33.62 -8.57
C ILE A 33 -0.86 -34.01 -9.64
N ARG A 34 -0.91 -35.30 -10.06
CA ARG A 34 -1.89 -35.79 -11.04
C ARG A 34 -3.32 -35.58 -10.55
N ALA A 35 -3.59 -35.91 -9.28
CA ALA A 35 -4.92 -35.78 -8.72
C ALA A 35 -5.40 -34.34 -8.61
N ASN A 36 -4.50 -33.41 -8.29
CA ASN A 36 -4.87 -32.03 -7.98
C ASN A 36 -4.63 -31.03 -9.12
N LYS A 37 -3.73 -31.35 -10.08
CA LYS A 37 -3.28 -30.42 -11.14
C LYS A 37 -3.41 -31.00 -12.56
N GLN A 38 -3.78 -32.26 -12.70
CA GLN A 38 -3.93 -32.93 -14.00
C GLN A 38 -2.70 -32.78 -14.93
N ILE A 39 -1.49 -32.76 -14.34
CA ILE A 39 -0.24 -32.58 -15.06
C ILE A 39 0.24 -33.94 -15.63
N ASP A 40 0.57 -33.95 -16.91
CA ASP A 40 1.26 -35.05 -17.55
C ASP A 40 2.78 -34.91 -17.38
N PHE A 41 3.36 -35.86 -16.62
CA PHE A 41 4.80 -35.84 -16.34
C PHE A 41 5.68 -36.20 -17.56
N SER A 42 5.11 -36.67 -18.68
CA SER A 42 5.88 -36.90 -19.89
C SER A 42 6.55 -35.63 -20.44
N ALA A 43 5.98 -34.46 -20.15
CA ALA A 43 6.51 -33.15 -20.50
C ALA A 43 7.46 -32.54 -19.43
N TRP A 44 7.79 -33.28 -18.37
CA TRP A 44 8.57 -32.80 -17.23
C TRP A 44 9.74 -33.70 -16.91
N ARG A 45 10.88 -33.12 -16.53
CA ARG A 45 12.06 -33.83 -16.03
C ARG A 45 12.31 -33.52 -14.57
N LEU A 46 12.71 -34.51 -13.78
CA LEU A 46 13.14 -34.30 -12.40
C LEU A 46 14.54 -33.69 -12.40
N VAL A 47 14.69 -32.47 -11.87
CA VAL A 47 15.98 -31.74 -11.86
C VAL A 47 16.62 -31.69 -10.48
N SER A 48 15.84 -31.90 -9.42
CA SER A 48 16.35 -31.98 -8.06
C SER A 48 15.51 -32.94 -7.22
N ALA A 49 16.19 -33.69 -6.36
CA ALA A 49 15.56 -34.58 -5.39
C ALA A 49 16.45 -34.67 -4.15
N GLN A 50 16.09 -33.88 -3.13
CA GLN A 50 16.80 -33.77 -1.88
C GLN A 50 16.04 -34.52 -0.78
N SER A 51 16.77 -35.04 0.22
CA SER A 51 16.18 -35.72 1.38
C SER A 51 16.82 -35.20 2.65
N GLU A 52 16.02 -34.90 3.64
CA GLU A 52 16.40 -34.46 4.98
C GLU A 52 15.87 -35.45 6.01
N ASN A 53 16.63 -35.66 7.07
CA ASN A 53 16.29 -36.64 8.12
C ASN A 53 16.04 -35.92 9.46
N PRO A 54 14.86 -35.28 9.66
CA PRO A 54 14.45 -34.84 10.98
C PRO A 54 14.37 -36.01 11.95
N PRO A 55 14.36 -35.79 13.28
CA PRO A 55 14.46 -36.87 14.26
C PRO A 55 13.41 -37.97 14.12
N ASN A 56 12.18 -37.62 13.74
CA ASN A 56 11.02 -38.52 13.79
C ASN A 56 10.41 -38.88 12.42
N ARG A 57 10.97 -38.43 11.28
CA ARG A 57 10.48 -38.67 9.93
C ARG A 57 11.60 -38.51 8.91
N VAL A 58 11.30 -38.72 7.64
CA VAL A 58 12.16 -38.33 6.50
C VAL A 58 11.37 -37.38 5.64
N ASP A 59 11.99 -36.25 5.30
CA ASP A 59 11.40 -35.22 4.45
C ASP A 59 12.11 -35.21 3.10
N HIS A 60 11.34 -35.03 2.04
CA HIS A 60 11.85 -35.02 0.66
C HIS A 60 11.38 -33.75 -0.06
N THR A 61 12.27 -33.16 -0.83
CA THR A 61 11.98 -32.02 -1.72
C THR A 61 12.28 -32.43 -3.16
N PHE A 62 11.28 -32.32 -4.03
CA PHE A 62 11.41 -32.62 -5.44
C PHE A 62 11.14 -31.40 -6.29
N ILE A 63 11.96 -31.21 -7.33
CA ILE A 63 11.77 -30.14 -8.32
C ILE A 63 11.72 -30.77 -9.71
N TRP A 64 10.59 -30.56 -10.38
CA TRP A 64 10.43 -30.90 -11.80
C TRP A 64 10.48 -29.64 -12.64
N GLU A 65 11.08 -29.77 -13.82
CA GLU A 65 11.21 -28.70 -14.80
C GLU A 65 10.54 -29.13 -16.11
N GLN A 66 9.76 -28.24 -16.70
CA GLN A 66 9.13 -28.48 -17.99
C GLN A 66 10.21 -28.62 -19.07
N ILE A 67 10.14 -29.64 -19.93
CA ILE A 67 11.13 -29.91 -20.98
C ILE A 67 11.13 -28.78 -22.02
N THR A 68 9.93 -28.26 -22.35
CA THR A 68 9.80 -27.15 -23.29
C THR A 68 10.02 -25.82 -22.56
N PRO A 69 10.95 -24.97 -22.96
CA PRO A 69 11.15 -23.65 -22.35
C PRO A 69 9.97 -22.73 -22.60
N LEU A 70 9.68 -21.84 -21.63
CA LEU A 70 8.60 -20.86 -21.74
C LEU A 70 8.90 -19.75 -22.73
N ALA A 71 10.14 -19.28 -22.74
CA ALA A 71 10.63 -18.27 -23.66
C ALA A 71 12.14 -18.46 -23.82
N GLY A 72 12.63 -18.29 -25.05
CA GLY A 72 14.05 -18.24 -25.33
C GLY A 72 14.51 -16.80 -25.49
N GLY A 73 15.54 -16.39 -24.78
CA GLY A 73 16.28 -15.16 -25.05
C GLY A 73 17.16 -15.30 -26.30
N PRO A 74 17.86 -14.23 -26.69
CA PRO A 74 18.73 -14.22 -27.86
C PRO A 74 19.95 -15.16 -27.75
N LYS A 75 20.22 -15.69 -26.55
CA LYS A 75 21.32 -16.65 -26.29
C LYS A 75 20.72 -17.96 -25.75
N ALA A 76 21.40 -19.07 -26.01
CA ALA A 76 20.99 -20.39 -25.60
C ALA A 76 20.82 -20.54 -24.06
N ASP A 77 21.60 -19.78 -23.29
CA ASP A 77 21.54 -19.77 -21.83
C ASP A 77 20.45 -18.83 -21.25
N ASP A 78 19.77 -18.07 -22.10
CA ASP A 78 18.71 -17.12 -21.73
C ASP A 78 17.31 -17.78 -21.78
N THR A 79 17.21 -19.04 -21.37
CA THR A 79 15.93 -19.76 -21.40
C THR A 79 15.29 -19.82 -20.03
N ALA A 80 14.01 -19.43 -19.98
CA ALA A 80 13.19 -19.53 -18.78
C ALA A 80 12.41 -20.84 -18.79
N PHE A 81 12.36 -21.55 -17.66
CA PHE A 81 11.67 -22.81 -17.51
C PHE A 81 10.60 -22.74 -16.42
N LYS A 82 9.46 -23.33 -16.69
CA LYS A 82 8.45 -23.55 -15.66
C LYS A 82 8.89 -24.69 -14.76
N ARG A 83 8.84 -24.50 -13.44
CA ARG A 83 9.19 -25.49 -12.42
C ARG A 83 8.03 -25.73 -11.48
N ILE A 84 7.97 -26.98 -11.01
CA ILE A 84 7.12 -27.43 -9.92
C ILE A 84 8.03 -27.89 -8.80
N GLU A 85 7.79 -27.38 -7.62
CA GLU A 85 8.45 -27.80 -6.40
C GLU A 85 7.41 -28.35 -5.45
N ILE A 86 7.71 -29.50 -4.84
CA ILE A 86 6.84 -30.18 -3.90
C ILE A 86 7.65 -30.72 -2.74
N HIS A 87 7.15 -30.54 -1.54
CA HIS A 87 7.73 -31.05 -0.33
C HIS A 87 6.83 -32.16 0.21
N VAL A 88 7.43 -33.33 0.46
CA VAL A 88 6.81 -34.47 1.12
C VAL A 88 7.43 -34.59 2.50
N ARG A 89 6.64 -34.35 3.54
CA ARG A 89 7.07 -34.48 4.93
C ARG A 89 6.46 -35.75 5.54
N GLY A 90 7.32 -36.74 5.76
CA GLY A 90 6.84 -38.10 6.10
C GLY A 90 6.05 -38.73 4.95
N ASP A 91 4.75 -38.90 5.14
CA ASP A 91 3.80 -39.46 4.16
C ASP A 91 2.78 -38.42 3.63
N GLN A 92 3.02 -37.15 3.87
CA GLN A 92 2.11 -36.06 3.49
C GLN A 92 2.80 -35.06 2.57
N VAL A 93 2.07 -34.58 1.55
CA VAL A 93 2.49 -33.43 0.77
C VAL A 93 2.21 -32.18 1.60
N SER A 94 3.28 -31.48 1.98
CA SER A 94 3.20 -30.30 2.85
C SER A 94 3.33 -29.00 2.09
N GLU A 95 3.96 -29.00 0.93
CA GLU A 95 4.13 -27.80 0.12
C GLU A 95 4.07 -28.15 -1.36
N TYR A 96 3.44 -27.29 -2.11
CA TYR A 96 3.44 -27.28 -3.57
C TYR A 96 3.55 -25.86 -4.06
N ARG A 97 4.45 -25.60 -4.99
CA ARG A 97 4.52 -24.32 -5.71
C ARG A 97 4.92 -24.50 -7.16
N THR A 98 4.37 -23.62 -7.98
CA THR A 98 4.77 -23.48 -9.38
C THR A 98 5.47 -22.14 -9.55
N TYR A 99 6.63 -22.13 -10.20
CA TYR A 99 7.37 -20.91 -10.45
C TYR A 99 8.13 -20.99 -11.78
N VAL A 100 8.59 -19.83 -12.26
CA VAL A 100 9.44 -19.74 -13.43
C VAL A 100 10.87 -19.60 -12.96
N LYS A 101 11.74 -20.54 -13.36
CA LYS A 101 13.18 -20.35 -13.18
C LYS A 101 13.66 -19.42 -14.29
N LEU A 102 14.11 -18.24 -13.89
CA LEU A 102 14.77 -17.28 -14.76
C LEU A 102 16.23 -17.69 -15.00
N PRO A 103 16.83 -17.32 -16.14
CA PRO A 103 18.25 -17.49 -16.37
C PRO A 103 19.07 -16.76 -15.30
N GLU A 104 20.13 -17.41 -14.84
CA GLU A 104 20.97 -16.86 -13.76
C GLU A 104 21.60 -15.52 -14.16
N GLN A 105 22.06 -15.42 -15.41
CA GLN A 105 22.63 -14.17 -15.93
C GLN A 105 21.60 -13.04 -15.95
N TRP A 106 20.34 -13.34 -16.30
CA TRP A 106 19.28 -12.34 -16.31
C TRP A 106 18.96 -11.84 -14.89
N VAL A 107 18.98 -12.76 -13.91
CA VAL A 107 18.80 -12.38 -12.49
C VAL A 107 19.97 -11.52 -12.03
N LEU A 108 21.20 -11.91 -12.33
CA LEU A 108 22.39 -11.13 -11.99
C LEU A 108 22.39 -9.75 -12.66
N ASP A 109 22.00 -9.67 -13.94
CA ASP A 109 21.90 -8.38 -14.65
C ASP A 109 20.78 -7.50 -14.08
N ALA A 110 19.68 -8.09 -13.66
CA ALA A 110 18.57 -7.38 -13.01
C ALA A 110 18.92 -6.93 -11.58
N GLU A 111 19.72 -7.71 -10.86
CA GLU A 111 20.20 -7.39 -9.50
C GLU A 111 21.42 -6.45 -9.52
N HIS A 112 22.01 -6.19 -10.69
CA HIS A 112 23.13 -5.28 -10.80
C HIS A 112 22.75 -3.87 -10.36
N GLU A 113 23.09 -3.54 -9.12
CA GLU A 113 22.85 -2.21 -8.57
C GLU A 113 23.83 -1.21 -9.19
N ASN A 114 23.30 -0.28 -9.98
CA ASN A 114 24.06 0.90 -10.40
C ASN A 114 23.89 2.04 -9.39
N VAL A 115 24.75 3.06 -9.48
CA VAL A 115 24.72 4.22 -8.58
C VAL A 115 23.34 4.89 -8.59
N LEU A 116 22.64 4.90 -9.73
CA LEU A 116 21.29 5.48 -9.85
C LEU A 116 20.28 4.71 -9.02
N ASN A 117 20.32 3.38 -9.06
CA ASN A 117 19.42 2.51 -8.27
C ASN A 117 19.64 2.70 -6.76
N VAL A 118 20.91 2.82 -6.32
CA VAL A 118 21.24 3.10 -4.93
C VAL A 118 20.71 4.48 -4.51
N LEU A 119 20.92 5.49 -5.35
CA LEU A 119 20.39 6.83 -5.10
C LEU A 119 18.86 6.84 -5.03
N GLN A 120 18.16 6.14 -5.94
CA GLN A 120 16.71 6.02 -5.90
C GLN A 120 16.20 5.36 -4.62
N LYS A 121 16.92 4.35 -4.08
CA LYS A 121 16.56 3.69 -2.80
C LYS A 121 16.78 4.60 -1.59
N VAL A 122 17.88 5.36 -1.56
CA VAL A 122 18.29 6.15 -0.39
C VAL A 122 17.66 7.54 -0.38
N TRP A 123 17.44 8.15 -1.56
CA TRP A 123 16.94 9.51 -1.70
C TRP A 123 15.62 9.78 -0.97
N PRO A 124 14.57 8.92 -1.05
CA PRO A 124 13.31 9.14 -0.34
C PRO A 124 13.52 9.33 1.17
N TYR A 125 14.35 8.49 1.77
CA TYR A 125 14.63 8.59 3.21
C TYR A 125 15.33 9.91 3.56
N LEU A 126 16.39 10.26 2.83
CA LEU A 126 17.12 11.51 3.06
C LEU A 126 16.22 12.72 2.85
N PHE A 127 15.41 12.71 1.81
CA PHE A 127 14.50 13.81 1.49
C PHE A 127 13.44 13.99 2.58
N PHE A 128 12.71 12.94 2.95
CA PHE A 128 11.66 13.02 3.95
C PHE A 128 12.20 13.30 5.36
N ILE A 129 13.35 12.73 5.73
CA ILE A 129 14.04 13.06 6.99
C ILE A 129 14.43 14.53 6.99
N GLY A 130 15.01 15.04 5.92
CA GLY A 130 15.37 16.44 5.79
C GLY A 130 14.16 17.37 5.99
N VAL A 131 13.06 17.11 5.26
CA VAL A 131 11.81 17.89 5.41
C VAL A 131 11.26 17.78 6.82
N ALA A 132 11.26 16.59 7.43
CA ALA A 132 10.78 16.39 8.80
C ALA A 132 11.62 17.19 9.81
N VAL A 133 12.95 17.16 9.72
CA VAL A 133 13.85 17.92 10.58
C VAL A 133 13.58 19.43 10.45
N PHE A 134 13.47 19.94 9.22
CA PHE A 134 13.16 21.35 8.99
C PHE A 134 11.79 21.76 9.56
N ALA A 135 10.77 20.92 9.39
CA ALA A 135 9.44 21.15 9.93
C ALA A 135 9.46 21.18 11.48
N LEU A 136 10.17 20.23 12.09
CA LEU A 136 10.34 20.15 13.53
C LEU A 136 11.08 21.37 14.07
N VAL A 137 12.22 21.75 13.49
CA VAL A 137 12.97 22.95 13.86
C VAL A 137 12.08 24.19 13.73
N GLY A 138 11.34 24.31 12.63
CA GLY A 138 10.40 25.40 12.41
C GLY A 138 9.31 25.48 13.48
N TYR A 139 8.78 24.35 13.92
CA TYR A 139 7.80 24.27 15.00
C TYR A 139 8.43 24.61 16.37
N PHE A 140 9.52 23.96 16.75
CA PHE A 140 10.16 24.14 18.06
C PHE A 140 10.66 25.59 18.27
N ARG A 141 11.17 26.24 17.23
CA ARG A 141 11.55 27.67 17.31
C ARG A 141 10.37 28.60 17.52
N ASN A 142 9.15 28.13 17.31
CA ASN A 142 7.95 28.98 17.40
C ASN A 142 6.89 28.41 18.38
N LEU A 143 7.29 27.59 19.35
CA LEU A 143 6.39 26.99 20.35
C LEU A 143 5.55 28.03 21.12
N LYS A 144 6.12 29.20 21.38
CA LYS A 144 5.45 30.31 22.11
C LYS A 144 4.55 31.16 21.21
N SER A 145 4.41 30.82 19.90
CA SER A 145 3.58 31.59 18.98
C SER A 145 2.08 31.34 19.21
N PRO A 146 1.21 32.34 18.90
CA PRO A 146 -0.24 32.13 18.95
C PRO A 146 -0.72 30.97 18.09
N ALA A 147 -0.05 30.68 16.98
CA ALA A 147 -0.35 29.56 16.11
C ALA A 147 -0.16 28.20 16.82
N ALA A 148 0.90 28.03 17.61
CA ALA A 148 1.11 26.82 18.39
C ALA A 148 0.08 26.67 19.52
N ALA A 149 -0.27 27.77 20.19
CA ALA A 149 -1.30 27.78 21.25
C ALA A 149 -2.71 27.47 20.73
N SER A 150 -2.99 27.74 19.44
CA SER A 150 -4.30 27.53 18.82
C SER A 150 -4.58 26.07 18.40
N ILE A 151 -3.60 25.16 18.54
CA ILE A 151 -3.75 23.76 18.10
C ILE A 151 -4.84 23.05 18.92
N PRO A 152 -5.90 22.50 18.30
CA PRO A 152 -6.99 21.85 19.00
C PRO A 152 -6.65 20.39 19.33
N TRP A 153 -5.64 20.16 20.18
CA TRP A 153 -5.09 18.82 20.48
C TRP A 153 -6.14 17.76 20.81
N ARG A 154 -7.18 18.13 21.59
CA ARG A 154 -8.25 17.17 21.95
C ARG A 154 -8.95 16.57 20.72
N LYS A 155 -9.17 17.34 19.66
CA LYS A 155 -9.83 16.87 18.44
C LYS A 155 -8.85 16.10 17.56
N ILE A 156 -7.61 16.53 17.49
CA ILE A 156 -6.54 15.91 16.69
C ILE A 156 -6.15 14.54 17.27
N ILE A 157 -6.10 14.40 18.59
CA ILE A 157 -5.84 13.11 19.25
C ILE A 157 -6.89 12.05 18.86
N TRP A 158 -8.15 12.42 18.69
CA TRP A 158 -9.17 11.48 18.21
C TRP A 158 -8.86 10.95 16.80
N CYS A 159 -8.29 11.77 15.92
CA CYS A 159 -7.84 11.30 14.60
C CYS A 159 -6.72 10.24 14.75
N GLY A 160 -5.78 10.47 15.66
CA GLY A 160 -4.73 9.49 15.97
C GLY A 160 -5.28 8.20 16.58
N ILE A 161 -6.25 8.29 17.51
CA ILE A 161 -6.90 7.12 18.12
C ILE A 161 -7.61 6.28 17.03
N VAL A 162 -8.40 6.93 16.16
CA VAL A 162 -9.11 6.23 15.08
C VAL A 162 -8.12 5.58 14.11
N ALA A 163 -7.02 6.25 13.78
CA ALA A 163 -5.97 5.68 12.93
C ALA A 163 -5.26 4.48 13.58
N CYS A 164 -4.99 4.56 14.90
CA CYS A 164 -4.43 3.44 15.67
C CYS A 164 -5.39 2.24 15.67
N LEU A 165 -6.67 2.46 15.93
CA LEU A 165 -7.69 1.40 15.89
C LEU A 165 -7.83 0.80 14.49
N ALA A 166 -7.79 1.64 13.44
CA ALA A 166 -7.80 1.18 12.06
C ALA A 166 -6.58 0.32 11.74
N PHE A 167 -5.38 0.71 12.20
CA PHE A 167 -4.17 -0.10 12.05
C PHE A 167 -4.33 -1.47 12.73
N ILE A 168 -4.75 -1.50 14.02
CA ILE A 168 -4.91 -2.75 14.77
C ILE A 168 -5.96 -3.65 14.10
N THR A 169 -7.08 -3.08 13.62
CA THR A 169 -8.11 -3.84 12.90
C THR A 169 -7.57 -4.43 11.61
N SER A 170 -6.84 -3.64 10.81
CA SER A 170 -6.21 -4.10 9.57
C SER A 170 -5.19 -5.21 9.83
N ALA A 171 -4.34 -5.06 10.85
CA ALA A 171 -3.36 -6.05 11.25
C ALA A 171 -4.02 -7.36 11.75
N ALA A 172 -5.09 -7.26 12.53
CA ALA A 172 -5.85 -8.42 13.00
C ALA A 172 -6.54 -9.15 11.84
N CYS A 173 -7.11 -8.43 10.87
CA CYS A 173 -7.66 -9.04 9.67
C CYS A 173 -6.59 -9.74 8.82
N ASN A 174 -5.36 -9.26 8.81
CA ASN A 174 -4.23 -9.83 8.09
C ASN A 174 -3.55 -11.00 8.84
N TRP A 175 -4.20 -11.55 9.87
CA TRP A 175 -3.65 -12.64 10.68
C TRP A 175 -3.25 -13.88 9.87
N PRO A 176 -4.02 -14.37 8.85
CA PRO A 176 -3.59 -15.53 8.06
C PRO A 176 -2.26 -15.30 7.35
N ALA A 177 -2.06 -14.13 6.74
CA ALA A 177 -0.79 -13.78 6.11
C ALA A 177 0.35 -13.66 7.15
N THR A 178 0.05 -13.18 8.35
CA THR A 178 1.02 -13.14 9.46
C THR A 178 1.43 -14.54 9.90
N LEU A 179 0.49 -15.49 9.95
CA LEU A 179 0.79 -16.89 10.27
C LEU A 179 1.75 -17.55 9.27
N ASN A 180 1.75 -17.11 8.02
CA ASN A 180 2.68 -17.63 7.01
C ASN A 180 4.15 -17.32 7.35
N SER A 181 4.41 -16.33 8.18
CA SER A 181 5.76 -16.01 8.67
C SER A 181 6.15 -16.77 9.94
N TYR A 182 5.25 -17.59 10.50
CA TYR A 182 5.53 -18.38 11.69
C TYR A 182 6.55 -19.46 11.39
N LYS A 183 7.62 -19.47 12.16
CA LYS A 183 8.66 -20.52 12.13
C LYS A 183 8.49 -21.43 13.33
N THR A 184 8.40 -22.72 13.10
CA THR A 184 8.17 -23.73 14.15
C THR A 184 9.33 -23.89 15.14
N GLU A 185 10.48 -23.28 14.87
CA GLU A 185 11.62 -23.18 15.79
C GLU A 185 11.29 -22.37 17.06
N ILE A 186 10.29 -21.48 16.97
CA ILE A 186 9.87 -20.61 18.07
C ILE A 186 8.54 -21.12 18.64
N PRO A 187 8.37 -21.20 19.97
CA PRO A 187 7.08 -21.52 20.56
C PRO A 187 5.97 -20.57 20.10
N PHE A 188 4.81 -21.12 19.72
CA PHE A 188 3.71 -20.34 19.15
C PHE A 188 3.29 -19.15 20.03
N ASN A 189 3.25 -19.33 21.37
CA ASN A 189 2.92 -18.25 22.31
C ASN A 189 3.94 -17.12 22.27
N ALA A 190 5.23 -17.41 22.07
CA ALA A 190 6.27 -16.41 21.92
C ALA A 190 6.12 -15.64 20.61
N PHE A 191 5.80 -16.33 19.51
CA PHE A 191 5.49 -15.72 18.23
C PHE A 191 4.31 -14.75 18.35
N VAL A 192 3.17 -15.20 18.90
CA VAL A 192 1.98 -14.37 19.11
C VAL A 192 2.29 -13.16 19.99
N GLY A 193 3.04 -13.36 21.08
CA GLY A 193 3.47 -12.27 21.95
C GLY A 193 4.32 -11.23 21.24
N THR A 194 5.27 -11.65 20.40
CA THR A 194 6.11 -10.75 19.59
C THR A 194 5.28 -9.94 18.60
N ILE A 195 4.33 -10.58 17.91
CA ILE A 195 3.41 -9.89 16.98
C ILE A 195 2.53 -8.87 17.71
N ALA A 196 1.96 -9.24 18.88
CA ALA A 196 1.14 -8.33 19.68
C ALA A 196 1.93 -7.08 20.14
N ILE A 197 3.17 -7.27 20.61
CA ILE A 197 4.07 -6.17 20.96
C ILE A 197 4.35 -5.30 19.73
N GLY A 198 4.62 -5.93 18.58
CA GLY A 198 4.82 -5.22 17.30
C GLY A 198 3.61 -4.34 16.93
N TRP A 199 2.39 -4.88 17.08
CA TRP A 199 1.16 -4.10 16.81
C TRP A 199 0.97 -2.93 17.76
N LEU A 200 1.30 -3.10 19.04
CA LEU A 200 1.25 -2.01 20.03
C LEU A 200 2.25 -0.89 19.70
N ILE A 201 3.46 -1.26 19.31
CA ILE A 201 4.51 -0.30 18.92
C ILE A 201 4.09 0.46 17.67
N VAL A 202 3.73 -0.23 16.59
CA VAL A 202 3.35 0.40 15.32
C VAL A 202 2.04 1.19 15.47
N GLY A 203 1.07 0.67 16.20
CA GLY A 203 -0.18 1.39 16.54
C GLY A 203 0.10 2.66 17.34
N GLY A 204 1.05 2.60 18.30
CA GLY A 204 1.52 3.77 19.04
C GLY A 204 2.18 4.82 18.14
N PHE A 205 2.99 4.40 17.18
CA PHE A 205 3.56 5.30 16.16
C PHE A 205 2.47 5.88 15.25
N ALA A 206 1.46 5.11 14.85
CA ALA A 206 0.33 5.62 14.08
C ALA A 206 -0.44 6.69 14.86
N LEU A 207 -0.75 6.42 16.14
CA LEU A 207 -1.42 7.37 17.02
C LEU A 207 -0.63 8.67 17.18
N THR A 208 0.62 8.55 17.61
CA THR A 208 1.46 9.72 17.92
C THR A 208 1.87 10.47 16.64
N GLY A 209 2.28 9.76 15.61
CA GLY A 209 2.71 10.33 14.33
C GLY A 209 1.59 11.10 13.63
N ILE A 210 0.41 10.49 13.48
CA ILE A 210 -0.74 11.14 12.83
C ILE A 210 -1.23 12.33 13.65
N THR A 211 -1.31 12.18 14.98
CA THR A 211 -1.65 13.29 15.88
C THR A 211 -0.68 14.46 15.71
N PHE A 212 0.61 14.17 15.72
CA PHE A 212 1.63 15.20 15.61
C PHE A 212 1.64 15.87 14.24
N LEU A 213 1.53 15.11 13.16
CA LEU A 213 1.46 15.64 11.80
C LEU A 213 0.25 16.55 11.61
N PHE A 214 -0.96 16.19 12.10
CA PHE A 214 -2.10 17.09 12.05
C PHE A 214 -1.87 18.37 12.88
N GLY A 215 -1.20 18.25 14.03
CA GLY A 215 -0.79 19.41 14.84
C GLY A 215 0.14 20.35 14.10
N LEU A 216 1.17 19.81 13.44
CA LEU A 216 2.09 20.56 12.58
C LEU A 216 1.36 21.20 11.39
N GLY A 217 0.48 20.45 10.73
CA GLY A 217 -0.34 20.97 9.63
C GLY A 217 -1.18 22.17 10.09
N TRP A 218 -1.88 22.02 11.22
CA TRP A 218 -2.64 23.13 11.82
C TRP A 218 -1.75 24.34 12.09
N PHE A 219 -0.62 24.14 12.73
CA PHE A 219 0.36 25.18 13.04
C PHE A 219 0.82 25.95 11.80
N PHE A 220 1.26 25.24 10.76
CA PHE A 220 1.77 25.87 9.54
C PHE A 220 0.67 26.63 8.78
N TRP A 221 -0.53 26.06 8.63
CA TRP A 221 -1.63 26.75 7.95
C TRP A 221 -2.15 27.97 8.71
N THR A 222 -2.20 27.91 10.04
CA THR A 222 -2.52 29.09 10.87
C THR A 222 -1.49 30.20 10.67
N ARG A 223 -0.21 29.84 10.55
CA ARG A 223 0.86 30.79 10.32
C ARG A 223 0.92 31.32 8.88
N ALA A 224 0.54 30.53 7.90
CA ALA A 224 0.47 30.94 6.49
C ALA A 224 -0.71 31.88 6.20
N GLY A 225 -1.80 31.77 6.96
CA GLY A 225 -2.88 32.75 7.00
C GLY A 225 -2.54 33.88 7.96
N ASN A 226 -3.02 35.09 7.72
CA ASN A 226 -2.88 36.16 8.71
C ASN A 226 -3.38 35.65 10.06
N ALA A 227 -2.55 35.77 11.10
CA ALA A 227 -2.60 35.02 12.37
C ALA A 227 -3.94 34.96 13.14
N ASP A 228 -4.98 35.63 12.66
CA ASP A 228 -6.27 35.77 13.34
C ASP A 228 -7.35 34.75 12.85
N LYS A 229 -7.09 33.96 11.84
CA LYS A 229 -8.08 32.99 11.32
C LYS A 229 -7.52 31.57 11.33
N ALA A 230 -8.06 30.73 12.21
CA ALA A 230 -7.82 29.30 12.20
C ALA A 230 -8.12 28.71 10.80
N PRO A 231 -7.37 27.65 10.38
CA PRO A 231 -7.67 26.98 9.12
C PRO A 231 -9.14 26.57 9.07
N GLY A 232 -9.78 26.72 7.91
CA GLY A 232 -11.20 26.42 7.70
C GLY A 232 -11.61 24.94 7.88
N TRP A 233 -10.71 24.09 8.41
CA TRP A 233 -10.87 22.65 8.57
C TRP A 233 -12.04 22.24 9.46
N MET A 234 -12.50 23.12 10.34
CA MET A 234 -13.65 22.90 11.23
C MET A 234 -14.90 23.68 10.80
N ASN A 235 -14.86 24.29 9.62
CA ASN A 235 -16.02 24.94 9.07
C ASN A 235 -17.11 23.89 8.79
N ARG A 236 -18.38 24.20 9.17
CA ARG A 236 -19.53 23.31 8.96
C ARG A 236 -20.57 23.97 8.08
N SER A 237 -20.17 24.92 7.25
CA SER A 237 -21.05 25.60 6.32
C SER A 237 -21.54 24.66 5.19
N ARG A 238 -22.64 25.02 4.57
CA ARG A 238 -23.16 24.31 3.41
C ARG A 238 -22.16 24.25 2.26
N ASN A 239 -21.46 25.35 1.99
CA ASN A 239 -20.45 25.43 0.93
C ASN A 239 -19.25 24.51 1.21
N TYR A 240 -18.86 24.36 2.48
CA TYR A 240 -17.78 23.44 2.85
C TYR A 240 -18.09 21.98 2.50
N TYR A 241 -19.32 21.51 2.78
CA TYR A 241 -19.74 20.15 2.42
C TYR A 241 -19.95 19.98 0.91
N ARG A 242 -20.51 21.00 0.23
CA ARG A 242 -20.62 21.00 -1.23
C ARG A 242 -19.27 20.85 -1.89
N ASP A 243 -18.31 21.67 -1.47
CA ASP A 243 -16.98 21.69 -2.07
C ASP A 243 -16.24 20.37 -1.78
N ALA A 244 -16.41 19.79 -0.59
CA ALA A 244 -15.91 18.45 -0.29
C ALA A 244 -16.54 17.39 -1.20
N PHE A 245 -17.85 17.43 -1.43
CA PHE A 245 -18.55 16.47 -2.29
C PHE A 245 -18.10 16.55 -3.75
N VAL A 246 -18.09 17.77 -4.30
CA VAL A 246 -17.66 18.00 -5.68
C VAL A 246 -16.19 17.61 -5.87
N PHE A 247 -15.34 17.98 -4.91
CA PHE A 247 -13.92 17.64 -4.94
C PHE A 247 -13.68 16.12 -4.85
N THR A 248 -14.42 15.42 -4.02
CA THR A 248 -14.31 13.95 -3.89
C THR A 248 -14.72 13.25 -5.19
N LEU A 249 -15.83 13.65 -5.80
CA LEU A 249 -16.31 13.02 -7.05
C LEU A 249 -15.43 13.40 -8.25
N ALA A 250 -15.26 14.70 -8.49
CA ALA A 250 -14.49 15.17 -9.64
C ALA A 250 -13.01 14.82 -9.53
N GLY A 251 -12.42 14.99 -8.34
CA GLY A 251 -11.03 14.64 -8.06
C GLY A 251 -10.81 13.12 -8.17
N GLY A 252 -11.73 12.30 -7.65
CA GLY A 252 -11.67 10.86 -7.77
C GLY A 252 -11.75 10.38 -9.21
N ALA A 253 -12.71 10.88 -9.99
CA ALA A 253 -12.84 10.54 -11.42
C ALA A 253 -11.59 10.98 -12.23
N THR A 254 -11.09 12.18 -11.96
CA THR A 254 -9.88 12.70 -12.63
C THR A 254 -8.67 11.85 -12.28
N TRP A 255 -8.51 11.48 -11.00
CA TRP A 255 -7.40 10.65 -10.55
C TRP A 255 -7.39 9.27 -11.21
N ILE A 256 -8.55 8.60 -11.23
CA ILE A 256 -8.70 7.28 -11.86
C ILE A 256 -8.40 7.36 -13.35
N GLY A 257 -9.00 8.34 -14.04
CA GLY A 257 -8.74 8.57 -15.47
C GLY A 257 -7.26 8.84 -15.75
N PHE A 258 -6.61 9.64 -14.92
CA PHE A 258 -5.17 9.90 -15.02
C PHE A 258 -4.33 8.65 -14.82
N GLN A 259 -4.63 7.82 -13.82
CA GLN A 259 -3.91 6.55 -13.59
C GLN A 259 -4.03 5.59 -14.77
N HIS A 260 -5.23 5.43 -15.32
CA HIS A 260 -5.43 4.62 -16.51
C HIS A 260 -4.68 5.16 -17.73
N LEU A 261 -4.69 6.48 -17.93
CA LEU A 261 -3.95 7.11 -19.02
C LEU A 261 -2.44 6.89 -18.88
N VAL A 262 -1.90 7.10 -17.68
CA VAL A 262 -0.47 6.88 -17.39
C VAL A 262 -0.09 5.42 -17.64
N SER A 263 -0.87 4.47 -17.10
CA SER A 263 -0.62 3.04 -17.30
C SER A 263 -0.64 2.65 -18.79
N PHE A 264 -1.63 3.13 -19.53
CA PHE A 264 -1.73 2.90 -20.97
C PHE A 264 -0.54 3.48 -21.75
N LEU A 265 -0.14 4.71 -21.45
CA LEU A 265 0.98 5.36 -22.12
C LEU A 265 2.32 4.72 -21.76
N THR A 266 2.52 4.37 -20.50
CA THR A 266 3.73 3.65 -20.06
C THR A 266 3.86 2.32 -20.78
N GLN A 267 2.79 1.53 -20.83
CA GLN A 267 2.78 0.26 -21.55
C GLN A 267 3.12 0.44 -23.05
N LYS A 268 2.53 1.46 -23.69
CA LYS A 268 2.78 1.76 -25.11
C LYS A 268 4.20 2.25 -25.40
N LEU A 269 4.75 3.07 -24.51
CA LEU A 269 6.04 3.73 -24.74
C LEU A 269 7.23 2.86 -24.32
N THR A 270 7.07 2.05 -23.28
CA THR A 270 8.17 1.27 -22.71
C THR A 270 8.05 -0.23 -22.98
N GLY A 271 6.91 -0.70 -23.48
CA GLY A 271 6.63 -2.13 -23.63
C GLY A 271 6.52 -2.88 -22.28
N ALA A 272 6.54 -2.16 -21.16
CA ALA A 272 6.41 -2.76 -19.85
C ALA A 272 5.05 -3.44 -19.71
N SER A 273 5.05 -4.71 -19.33
CA SER A 273 3.82 -5.42 -18.96
C SER A 273 3.33 -4.94 -17.59
N ALA A 274 2.01 -4.98 -17.38
CA ALA A 274 1.43 -4.68 -16.09
C ALA A 274 2.02 -5.61 -15.01
N GLU A 275 2.50 -5.02 -13.92
CA GLU A 275 2.94 -5.75 -12.75
C GLU A 275 1.76 -6.48 -12.12
N THR A 276 1.97 -7.72 -11.66
CA THR A 276 0.95 -8.43 -10.88
C THR A 276 0.84 -7.77 -9.52
N VAL A 277 -0.22 -7.02 -9.32
CA VAL A 277 -0.49 -6.37 -8.03
C VAL A 277 -1.00 -7.42 -7.06
N THR A 278 -0.28 -7.63 -5.97
CA THR A 278 -0.74 -8.44 -4.85
C THR A 278 -1.61 -7.58 -3.93
N PHE A 279 -2.85 -7.99 -3.71
CA PHE A 279 -3.76 -7.32 -2.80
C PHE A 279 -3.76 -8.05 -1.45
N PRO A 280 -3.23 -7.43 -0.38
CA PRO A 280 -3.17 -8.06 0.95
C PRO A 280 -4.53 -8.53 1.48
N GLN A 281 -5.61 -7.88 1.05
CA GLN A 281 -6.97 -8.22 1.44
C GLN A 281 -7.46 -9.57 0.93
N PHE A 282 -6.82 -10.19 -0.06
CA PHE A 282 -7.23 -11.51 -0.56
C PHE A 282 -6.93 -12.62 0.45
N ASP A 283 -5.87 -12.50 1.23
CA ASP A 283 -5.46 -13.45 2.26
C ASP A 283 -5.94 -13.05 3.67
N SER A 284 -6.98 -12.26 3.76
CA SER A 284 -7.50 -11.69 4.99
C SER A 284 -8.63 -12.53 5.59
N LEU A 285 -8.74 -12.52 6.93
CA LEU A 285 -9.90 -13.05 7.66
C LEU A 285 -11.20 -12.36 7.25
N SER A 286 -11.13 -11.05 6.99
CA SER A 286 -12.27 -10.24 6.56
C SER A 286 -11.79 -9.19 5.57
N PRO A 287 -11.83 -9.49 4.25
CA PRO A 287 -11.39 -8.58 3.20
C PRO A 287 -12.04 -7.19 3.27
N ALA A 288 -13.34 -7.12 3.56
CA ALA A 288 -14.03 -5.84 3.70
C ALA A 288 -13.54 -5.03 4.90
N ALA A 289 -13.43 -5.65 6.08
CA ALA A 289 -12.96 -4.97 7.28
C ALA A 289 -11.51 -4.48 7.11
N GLN A 290 -10.64 -5.30 6.52
CA GLN A 290 -9.27 -4.92 6.23
C GLN A 290 -9.19 -3.74 5.25
N SER A 291 -9.96 -3.79 4.16
CA SER A 291 -10.00 -2.70 3.17
C SER A 291 -10.51 -1.40 3.77
N ILE A 292 -11.57 -1.43 4.57
CA ILE A 292 -12.13 -0.24 5.25
C ILE A 292 -11.12 0.31 6.25
N ALA A 293 -10.55 -0.54 7.10
CA ALA A 293 -9.56 -0.13 8.11
C ALA A 293 -8.27 0.41 7.45
N GLY A 294 -7.74 -0.27 6.46
CA GLY A 294 -6.58 0.18 5.68
C GLY A 294 -6.85 1.53 4.99
N THR A 295 -8.04 1.71 4.42
CA THR A 295 -8.47 2.98 3.82
C THR A 295 -8.51 4.11 4.86
N LEU A 296 -9.08 3.88 6.04
CA LEU A 296 -9.10 4.88 7.10
C LEU A 296 -7.69 5.29 7.52
N LEU A 297 -6.82 4.33 7.75
CA LEU A 297 -5.43 4.58 8.10
C LEU A 297 -4.72 5.39 7.01
N ALA A 298 -4.84 4.97 5.75
CA ALA A 298 -4.24 5.65 4.60
C ALA A 298 -4.79 7.07 4.43
N ALA A 299 -6.11 7.27 4.57
CA ALA A 299 -6.74 8.59 4.46
C ALA A 299 -6.27 9.54 5.57
N PHE A 300 -6.19 9.08 6.83
CA PHE A 300 -5.63 9.89 7.92
C PHE A 300 -4.15 10.21 7.71
N ALA A 301 -3.33 9.21 7.37
CA ALA A 301 -1.89 9.39 7.17
C ALA A 301 -1.61 10.35 5.99
N THR A 302 -2.21 10.11 4.84
CA THR A 302 -2.02 10.93 3.64
C THR A 302 -2.50 12.36 3.88
N THR A 303 -3.68 12.53 4.52
CA THR A 303 -4.21 13.87 4.83
C THR A 303 -3.30 14.62 5.81
N ALA A 304 -2.78 13.95 6.84
CA ALA A 304 -1.87 14.54 7.80
C ALA A 304 -0.53 14.96 7.17
N ILE A 305 0.06 14.09 6.33
CA ILE A 305 1.31 14.37 5.60
C ILE A 305 1.11 15.55 4.64
N ILE A 306 0.08 15.50 3.80
CA ILE A 306 -0.18 16.51 2.78
C ILE A 306 -0.50 17.87 3.45
N SER A 307 -1.29 17.88 4.53
CA SER A 307 -1.58 19.12 5.24
C SER A 307 -0.33 19.73 5.86
N THR A 308 0.57 18.91 6.42
CA THR A 308 1.83 19.37 7.01
C THR A 308 2.77 19.92 5.95
N LEU A 309 3.00 19.16 4.87
CA LEU A 309 3.87 19.59 3.76
C LEU A 309 3.34 20.84 3.07
N GLY A 310 2.04 20.88 2.77
CA GLY A 310 1.42 22.05 2.14
C GLY A 310 1.54 23.31 3.00
N GLY A 311 1.25 23.20 4.29
CA GLY A 311 1.39 24.29 5.23
C GLY A 311 2.85 24.74 5.42
N PHE A 312 3.79 23.80 5.53
CA PHE A 312 5.22 24.06 5.61
C PHE A 312 5.71 24.86 4.40
N VAL A 313 5.34 24.42 3.22
CA VAL A 313 5.72 25.12 1.97
C VAL A 313 5.10 26.51 1.91
N ALA A 314 3.83 26.65 2.27
CA ALA A 314 3.16 27.95 2.28
C ALA A 314 3.85 28.98 3.20
N VAL A 315 4.50 28.50 4.28
CA VAL A 315 5.22 29.37 5.23
C VAL A 315 6.66 29.64 4.80
N TYR A 316 7.41 28.61 4.41
CA TYR A 316 8.87 28.68 4.28
C TYR A 316 9.37 28.71 2.84
N VAL A 317 8.61 28.17 1.88
CA VAL A 317 9.06 28.05 0.49
C VAL A 317 8.39 29.10 -0.38
N ARG A 318 8.85 30.34 -0.26
CA ARG A 318 8.29 31.49 -1.01
C ARG A 318 8.87 31.64 -2.42
N SER A 319 10.10 31.19 -2.63
CA SER A 319 10.77 31.26 -3.93
C SER A 319 10.21 30.20 -4.89
N ARG A 320 9.87 30.60 -6.12
CA ARG A 320 9.42 29.66 -7.17
C ARG A 320 10.49 28.61 -7.51
N LEU A 321 11.77 29.02 -7.46
CA LEU A 321 12.89 28.09 -7.68
C LEU A 321 12.94 27.00 -6.60
N LEU A 322 12.79 27.37 -5.32
CA LEU A 322 12.75 26.41 -4.22
C LEU A 322 11.53 25.49 -4.32
N GLN A 323 10.38 26.01 -4.76
CA GLN A 323 9.19 25.19 -5.01
C GLN A 323 9.43 24.17 -6.12
N ALA A 324 10.07 24.58 -7.21
CA ALA A 324 10.41 23.68 -8.31
C ALA A 324 11.43 22.62 -7.87
N LEU A 325 12.47 23.00 -7.14
CA LEU A 325 13.47 22.05 -6.62
C LEU A 325 12.84 21.05 -5.63
N LEU A 326 11.93 21.50 -4.79
CA LEU A 326 11.22 20.65 -3.85
C LEU A 326 10.28 19.68 -4.58
N LEU A 327 9.59 20.14 -5.62
CA LEU A 327 8.75 19.31 -6.47
C LEU A 327 9.58 18.22 -7.19
N ILE A 328 10.74 18.58 -7.74
CA ILE A 328 11.67 17.60 -8.34
C ILE A 328 12.15 16.60 -7.29
N GLY A 329 12.52 17.07 -6.09
CA GLY A 329 12.96 16.20 -5.00
C GLY A 329 11.89 15.22 -4.55
N VAL A 330 10.63 15.66 -4.43
CA VAL A 330 9.49 14.76 -4.14
C VAL A 330 9.24 13.79 -5.28
N THR A 331 9.36 14.25 -6.53
CA THR A 331 9.20 13.39 -7.72
C THR A 331 10.21 12.24 -7.71
N LEU A 332 11.47 12.55 -7.46
CA LEU A 332 12.52 11.53 -7.34
C LEU A 332 12.30 10.58 -6.16
N ALA A 333 11.65 11.07 -5.08
CA ALA A 333 11.33 10.25 -3.91
C ALA A 333 10.09 9.35 -4.10
N ASP A 334 9.15 9.74 -4.97
CA ASP A 334 7.92 8.98 -5.27
C ASP A 334 8.14 7.96 -6.40
N MET A 335 9.25 8.07 -7.13
CA MET A 335 9.62 7.09 -8.14
C MET A 335 10.15 5.81 -7.47
N GLY A 336 9.71 4.66 -8.00
CA GLY A 336 10.27 3.38 -7.60
C GLY A 336 11.75 3.25 -7.91
N SER A 337 12.42 2.28 -7.27
CA SER A 337 13.79 1.90 -7.60
C SER A 337 13.80 0.89 -8.74
N GLY A 338 14.88 0.88 -9.53
CA GLY A 338 15.10 -0.10 -10.61
C GLY A 338 14.72 0.35 -12.01
N GLU A 339 14.15 1.54 -12.16
CA GLU A 339 13.85 2.09 -13.49
C GLU A 339 15.08 2.70 -14.13
N THR A 340 15.33 2.40 -15.39
CA THR A 340 16.48 2.89 -16.15
C THR A 340 16.08 3.33 -17.55
N GLY A 341 16.90 4.17 -18.17
CA GLY A 341 16.75 4.58 -19.57
C GLY A 341 15.44 5.32 -19.85
N LEU A 342 14.73 4.94 -20.90
CA LEU A 342 13.49 5.57 -21.34
C LEU A 342 12.38 5.44 -20.31
N THR A 343 12.30 4.29 -19.63
CA THR A 343 11.31 4.05 -18.56
C THR A 343 11.46 5.07 -17.45
N PHE A 344 12.69 5.33 -17.00
CA PHE A 344 12.97 6.36 -15.99
C PHE A 344 12.45 7.74 -16.42
N VAL A 345 12.77 8.17 -17.65
CA VAL A 345 12.34 9.49 -18.15
C VAL A 345 10.82 9.59 -18.21
N VAL A 346 10.16 8.58 -18.73
CA VAL A 346 8.68 8.53 -18.87
C VAL A 346 8.02 8.56 -17.50
N THR A 347 8.44 7.71 -16.58
CA THR A 347 7.90 7.67 -15.21
C THR A 347 8.17 8.96 -14.46
N PHE A 348 9.38 9.54 -14.62
CA PHE A 348 9.71 10.85 -14.02
C PHE A 348 8.76 11.95 -14.49
N LEU A 349 8.53 12.07 -15.80
CA LEU A 349 7.66 13.11 -16.35
C LEU A 349 6.20 12.94 -15.89
N PHE A 350 5.68 11.71 -15.88
CA PHE A 350 4.32 11.46 -15.41
C PHE A 350 4.18 11.69 -13.89
N THR A 351 5.16 11.27 -13.10
CA THR A 351 5.17 11.52 -11.65
C THR A 351 5.28 13.02 -11.36
N LEU A 352 6.11 13.74 -12.11
CA LEU A 352 6.23 15.19 -11.99
C LEU A 352 4.89 15.90 -12.31
N LEU A 353 4.22 15.49 -13.40
CA LEU A 353 2.92 16.03 -13.76
C LEU A 353 1.87 15.71 -12.69
N LYS A 354 1.81 14.46 -12.21
CA LYS A 354 0.95 14.03 -11.10
C LYS A 354 1.13 14.91 -9.87
N LEU A 355 2.37 15.07 -9.42
CA LEU A 355 2.70 15.84 -8.23
C LEU A 355 2.49 17.35 -8.42
N TYR A 356 2.71 17.87 -9.63
CA TYR A 356 2.39 19.28 -9.94
C TYR A 356 0.88 19.55 -9.82
N VAL A 357 0.03 18.64 -10.33
CA VAL A 357 -1.43 18.76 -10.19
C VAL A 357 -1.84 18.66 -8.72
N ILE A 358 -1.30 17.68 -7.97
CA ILE A 358 -1.53 17.56 -6.52
C ILE A 358 -1.10 18.84 -5.80
N TRP A 359 0.06 19.37 -6.11
CA TRP A 359 0.59 20.61 -5.54
C TRP A 359 -0.35 21.80 -5.78
N TRP A 360 -0.83 21.95 -7.00
CA TRP A 360 -1.79 23.00 -7.33
C TRP A 360 -3.10 22.84 -6.53
N ILE A 361 -3.60 21.62 -6.41
CA ILE A 361 -4.79 21.28 -5.61
C ILE A 361 -4.55 21.62 -4.13
N ILE A 362 -3.39 21.28 -3.56
CA ILE A 362 -3.03 21.55 -2.18
C ILE A 362 -3.10 23.05 -1.89
N LEU A 363 -2.46 23.85 -2.72
CA LEU A 363 -2.39 25.29 -2.49
C LEU A 363 -3.74 26.01 -2.66
N LYS A 364 -4.62 25.51 -3.54
CA LYS A 364 -5.89 26.16 -3.86
C LYS A 364 -7.07 25.65 -3.08
N ILE A 365 -7.12 24.35 -2.79
CA ILE A 365 -8.31 23.67 -2.25
C ILE A 365 -8.11 23.25 -0.80
N ILE A 366 -7.00 22.58 -0.46
CA ILE A 366 -6.79 21.99 0.86
C ILE A 366 -6.66 23.03 1.97
N ARG A 367 -6.15 24.19 1.67
CA ARG A 367 -6.10 25.32 2.62
C ARG A 367 -7.45 25.55 3.31
N HIS A 368 -8.54 25.28 2.61
CA HIS A 368 -9.90 25.58 3.07
C HIS A 368 -10.74 24.34 3.35
N ASN A 369 -10.39 23.16 2.82
CA ASN A 369 -11.24 21.96 2.92
C ASN A 369 -10.42 20.66 3.09
N LEU A 370 -10.00 20.41 4.33
CA LEU A 370 -9.28 19.18 4.67
C LEU A 370 -10.16 17.93 4.59
N LEU A 371 -11.47 18.08 4.86
CA LEU A 371 -12.44 16.98 4.74
C LEU A 371 -12.53 16.47 3.30
N GLY A 372 -12.52 17.37 2.32
CA GLY A 372 -12.52 16.97 0.91
C GLY A 372 -11.31 16.13 0.52
N LEU A 373 -10.11 16.47 1.05
CA LEU A 373 -8.93 15.66 0.82
C LEU A 373 -9.05 14.27 1.46
N PHE A 374 -9.45 14.21 2.73
CA PHE A 374 -9.64 12.95 3.43
C PHE A 374 -10.62 12.04 2.70
N LEU A 375 -11.76 12.59 2.28
CA LEU A 375 -12.80 11.85 1.57
C LEU A 375 -12.37 11.44 0.16
N LEU A 376 -11.57 12.25 -0.52
CA LEU A 376 -11.00 11.90 -1.83
C LEU A 376 -10.10 10.66 -1.72
N VAL A 377 -9.17 10.67 -0.77
CA VAL A 377 -8.27 9.52 -0.54
C VAL A 377 -9.09 8.28 -0.15
N ALA A 378 -10.05 8.45 0.76
CA ALA A 378 -10.91 7.34 1.18
C ALA A 378 -11.74 6.78 0.01
N ALA A 379 -12.32 7.65 -0.82
CA ALA A 379 -13.14 7.22 -1.96
C ALA A 379 -12.34 6.47 -3.01
N ILE A 380 -11.14 6.95 -3.36
CA ILE A 380 -10.25 6.28 -4.30
C ILE A 380 -9.86 4.89 -3.75
N SER A 381 -9.41 4.81 -2.50
CA SER A 381 -8.98 3.55 -1.90
C SER A 381 -10.12 2.53 -1.73
N LEU A 382 -11.33 2.99 -1.34
CA LEU A 382 -12.50 2.10 -1.24
C LEU A 382 -12.96 1.61 -2.61
N LEU A 383 -12.92 2.48 -3.63
CA LEU A 383 -13.30 2.10 -4.98
C LEU A 383 -12.33 1.07 -5.55
N ASP A 384 -11.03 1.29 -5.41
CA ASP A 384 -9.99 0.37 -5.87
C ASP A 384 -10.10 -0.99 -5.18
N ALA A 385 -10.16 -1.02 -3.85
CA ALA A 385 -10.31 -2.25 -3.08
C ALA A 385 -11.63 -2.97 -3.42
N GLY A 386 -12.75 -2.25 -3.50
CA GLY A 386 -14.06 -2.83 -3.79
C GLY A 386 -14.14 -3.43 -5.18
N THR A 387 -13.64 -2.73 -6.20
CA THR A 387 -13.63 -3.23 -7.59
C THR A 387 -12.69 -4.42 -7.75
N SER A 388 -11.52 -4.40 -7.11
CA SER A 388 -10.56 -5.50 -7.11
C SER A 388 -11.13 -6.77 -6.48
N LEU A 389 -11.88 -6.64 -5.38
CA LEU A 389 -12.56 -7.76 -4.73
C LEU A 389 -13.72 -8.31 -5.58
N ILE A 390 -14.52 -7.44 -6.22
CA ILE A 390 -15.64 -7.86 -7.09
C ILE A 390 -15.15 -8.58 -8.33
N ALA A 391 -14.00 -8.21 -8.87
CA ALA A 391 -13.41 -8.84 -10.04
C ALA A 391 -12.96 -10.29 -9.78
N GLN A 392 -12.90 -10.74 -8.52
CA GLN A 392 -12.51 -12.10 -8.19
C GLN A 392 -13.63 -13.12 -8.47
N PRO A 393 -13.31 -14.33 -8.95
CA PRO A 393 -14.29 -15.38 -9.21
C PRO A 393 -14.90 -15.95 -7.91
N ASN A 394 -14.23 -15.76 -6.76
CA ASN A 394 -14.66 -16.26 -5.46
C ASN A 394 -15.85 -15.43 -4.92
N THR A 395 -16.98 -16.10 -4.63
CA THR A 395 -18.19 -15.47 -4.11
C THR A 395 -17.97 -14.76 -2.78
N TYR A 396 -17.12 -15.30 -1.89
CA TYR A 396 -16.78 -14.65 -0.62
C TYR A 396 -16.10 -13.31 -0.85
N LEU A 397 -15.09 -13.24 -1.72
CA LEU A 397 -14.39 -12.00 -2.06
C LEU A 397 -15.33 -10.99 -2.73
N ARG A 398 -16.16 -11.45 -3.67
CA ARG A 398 -17.17 -10.59 -4.33
C ARG A 398 -18.15 -9.96 -3.33
N ASN A 399 -18.68 -10.73 -2.39
CA ASN A 399 -19.58 -10.21 -1.35
C ASN A 399 -18.88 -9.17 -0.47
N ASN A 400 -17.63 -9.40 -0.10
CA ASN A 400 -16.82 -8.41 0.62
C ASN A 400 -16.60 -7.13 -0.22
N GLY A 401 -16.39 -7.26 -1.53
CA GLY A 401 -16.30 -6.13 -2.45
C GLY A 401 -17.59 -5.29 -2.49
N VAL A 402 -18.75 -5.95 -2.51
CA VAL A 402 -20.06 -5.26 -2.42
C VAL A 402 -20.19 -4.49 -1.10
N ILE A 403 -19.75 -5.05 0.02
CA ILE A 403 -19.76 -4.36 1.33
C ILE A 403 -18.87 -3.11 1.27
N VAL A 404 -17.66 -3.20 0.71
CA VAL A 404 -16.73 -2.06 0.59
C VAL A 404 -17.35 -0.95 -0.26
N LEU A 405 -17.93 -1.28 -1.43
CA LEU A 405 -18.60 -0.29 -2.27
C LEU A 405 -19.88 0.26 -1.62
N GLY A 406 -20.59 -0.54 -0.82
CA GLY A 406 -21.70 -0.08 0.00
C GLY A 406 -21.28 0.98 1.03
N VAL A 407 -20.13 0.79 1.69
CA VAL A 407 -19.55 1.80 2.59
C VAL A 407 -19.18 3.07 1.84
N LEU A 408 -18.59 2.98 0.65
CA LEU A 408 -18.32 4.14 -0.19
C LEU A 408 -19.62 4.89 -0.56
N ALA A 409 -20.65 4.17 -0.98
CA ALA A 409 -21.95 4.76 -1.31
C ALA A 409 -22.57 5.48 -0.11
N LEU A 410 -22.56 4.85 1.07
CA LEU A 410 -23.06 5.46 2.32
C LEU A 410 -22.27 6.72 2.69
N LEU A 411 -20.95 6.72 2.50
CA LEU A 411 -20.11 7.87 2.77
C LEU A 411 -20.43 9.04 1.81
N LEU A 412 -20.63 8.77 0.52
CA LEU A 412 -21.05 9.79 -0.45
C LEU A 412 -22.47 10.31 -0.18
N LEU A 413 -23.41 9.42 0.17
CA LEU A 413 -24.77 9.80 0.55
C LEU A 413 -24.77 10.65 1.82
N TRP A 414 -23.97 10.30 2.83
CA TRP A 414 -23.82 11.12 4.03
C TRP A 414 -23.32 12.52 3.70
N LEU A 415 -22.31 12.62 2.85
CA LEU A 415 -21.72 13.90 2.45
C LEU A 415 -22.73 14.75 1.69
N PHE A 416 -23.47 14.14 0.77
CA PHE A 416 -24.55 14.79 0.02
C PHE A 416 -25.69 15.28 0.95
N ALA A 417 -26.13 14.42 1.87
CA ALA A 417 -27.14 14.79 2.86
C ALA A 417 -26.65 15.91 3.80
N ALA A 418 -25.39 15.89 4.20
CA ALA A 418 -24.77 16.95 5.00
C ALA A 418 -24.76 18.30 4.25
N TRP A 419 -24.49 18.28 2.93
CA TRP A 419 -24.62 19.46 2.08
C TRP A 419 -26.05 20.02 2.03
N LEU A 420 -27.06 19.15 1.84
CA LEU A 420 -28.45 19.59 1.73
C LEU A 420 -29.04 20.13 3.05
N ARG A 421 -28.68 19.50 4.19
CA ARG A 421 -29.25 19.82 5.49
C ARG A 421 -28.67 21.07 6.17
N ARG A 422 -27.51 21.57 5.70
CA ARG A 422 -26.91 22.75 6.32
C ARG A 422 -27.52 24.04 5.78
N PRO A 423 -27.76 25.02 6.65
CA PRO A 423 -28.23 26.33 6.18
C PRO A 423 -27.18 26.94 5.26
N GLY A 424 -27.63 27.65 4.24
CA GLY A 424 -26.75 28.47 3.41
C GLY A 424 -26.01 29.46 4.29
N ASP A 425 -24.74 29.78 3.92
CA ASP A 425 -24.06 30.88 4.55
C ASP A 425 -24.96 32.11 4.33
N ALA A 426 -25.55 32.64 5.39
CA ALA A 426 -26.23 33.91 5.30
C ALA A 426 -25.19 34.91 4.76
N THR A 427 -25.39 35.39 3.56
CA THR A 427 -24.62 36.51 3.04
C THR A 427 -24.69 37.57 4.12
N SER A 428 -23.57 37.84 4.79
CA SER A 428 -23.45 38.99 5.65
C SER A 428 -23.71 40.20 4.77
N VAL A 429 -24.95 40.65 4.74
CA VAL A 429 -25.31 41.96 4.19
C VAL A 429 -24.43 42.94 4.96
N PRO A 430 -23.57 43.69 4.31
CA PRO A 430 -22.83 44.71 5.02
C PRO A 430 -23.86 45.65 5.63
N VAL A 431 -23.91 45.67 6.97
CA VAL A 431 -24.68 46.72 7.68
C VAL A 431 -24.04 48.00 7.29
N VAL A 432 -24.67 48.73 6.37
CA VAL A 432 -24.36 50.11 6.07
C VAL A 432 -24.80 50.88 7.31
N THR A 433 -23.89 51.14 8.22
CA THR A 433 -24.05 52.12 9.29
C THR A 433 -23.98 53.47 8.63
N ASN A 434 -25.13 54.14 8.51
CA ASN A 434 -25.25 55.56 8.22
C ASN A 434 -24.58 56.41 9.32
#